data_24a5a52ede9f029b9037ee843a02a8ad
#
_entry.id   24a5a52ede9f029b9037ee843a02a8ad
#
_cell.length_a   1.000
_cell.length_b   1.000
_cell.length_c   1.000
_cell.angle_alpha   90.00
_cell.angle_beta   90.00
_cell.angle_gamma   90.00
#
_symmetry.space_group_name_H-M   'P 1'
#
loop_
_entity.id
_entity.type
_entity.pdbx_description
1 polymer ?
#
loop_
_entity_poly.entity_id
_entity_poly.type
_entity_poly.pdbx_seq_one_letter_code
_entity_poly.pdbx_strand_id
1 'polypeptide(L)'
;AARFRQRTGIHDRTAIYIGRIDENKGCAELFDFWTRYAEITPGGLTLVLVGTPVLPVPTHPRIKHLGFVSDDEKYDALAAAEFLIMPSYFESLSMVALEAWALAKPVLANGRCDVLRGQAVRSNAGLYYDNYGEFVEAVRVLDGAPHVAATLGHNGSRFFRTHYAWPVVEQKYLDMFRRLGA
;
A
#
# COMPACT_ATOMS: atom_id res chain seq x y z
N ALA A 1 -7.45 -8.58 10.98
CA ALA A 1 -8.13 -7.36 11.49
C ALA A 1 -8.38 -7.42 13.00
N ALA A 2 -8.94 -8.51 13.56
CA ALA A 2 -9.23 -8.60 15.01
C ALA A 2 -7.94 -8.47 15.87
N ARG A 3 -6.90 -9.25 15.57
CA ARG A 3 -5.60 -9.19 16.28
C ARG A 3 -4.96 -7.81 16.21
N PHE A 4 -5.02 -7.14 15.05
CA PHE A 4 -4.54 -5.77 14.88
C PHE A 4 -5.24 -4.81 15.84
N ARG A 5 -6.57 -4.79 15.84
CA ARG A 5 -7.37 -3.91 16.71
C ARG A 5 -7.10 -4.17 18.21
N GLN A 6 -7.03 -5.43 18.61
CA GLN A 6 -6.76 -5.81 20.00
C GLN A 6 -5.39 -5.31 20.48
N ARG A 7 -4.36 -5.38 19.60
CA ARG A 7 -3.00 -5.00 19.96
C ARG A 7 -2.79 -3.50 19.94
N THR A 8 -3.36 -2.79 18.97
CA THR A 8 -3.08 -1.37 18.73
C THR A 8 -4.11 -0.43 19.34
N GLY A 9 -5.31 -0.93 19.68
CA GLY A 9 -6.45 -0.10 20.05
C GLY A 9 -7.02 0.75 18.91
N ILE A 10 -6.58 0.56 17.67
CA ILE A 10 -7.08 1.28 16.50
C ILE A 10 -8.32 0.56 15.98
N HIS A 11 -9.47 1.16 16.17
CA HIS A 11 -10.77 0.63 15.75
C HIS A 11 -11.31 1.27 14.48
N ASP A 12 -10.74 2.41 14.08
CA ASP A 12 -11.10 3.14 12.87
C ASP A 12 -10.84 2.30 11.62
N ARG A 13 -11.49 2.68 10.52
CA ARG A 13 -11.09 2.21 9.19
C ARG A 13 -9.75 2.86 8.84
N THR A 14 -8.86 2.11 8.23
CA THR A 14 -7.48 2.56 8.03
C THR A 14 -7.02 2.43 6.58
N ALA A 15 -6.20 3.39 6.13
CA ALA A 15 -5.25 3.20 5.06
C ALA A 15 -3.86 2.96 5.68
N ILE A 16 -2.98 2.24 4.98
CA ILE A 16 -1.68 1.88 5.56
C ILE A 16 -0.52 2.24 4.62
N TYR A 17 0.56 2.72 5.21
CA TYR A 17 1.88 2.81 4.60
C TYR A 17 2.83 1.85 5.33
N ILE A 18 3.65 1.12 4.58
CA ILE A 18 4.66 0.20 5.13
C ILE A 18 5.99 0.44 4.43
N GLY A 19 7.00 0.81 5.20
CA GLY A 19 8.35 1.06 4.69
C GLY A 19 9.12 2.04 5.57
N ARG A 20 10.37 2.30 5.19
CA ARG A 20 11.14 3.36 5.84
C ARG A 20 10.47 4.71 5.57
N ILE A 21 10.27 5.49 6.63
CA ILE A 21 9.58 6.78 6.56
C ILE A 21 10.64 7.85 6.25
N ASP A 22 10.84 8.15 4.98
CA ASP A 22 11.82 9.13 4.50
C ASP A 22 11.33 9.92 3.27
N GLU A 23 12.09 10.93 2.85
CA GLU A 23 11.75 11.80 1.73
C GLU A 23 11.71 11.04 0.40
N ASN A 24 12.67 10.14 0.14
CA ASN A 24 12.74 9.38 -1.11
C ASN A 24 11.55 8.43 -1.29
N LYS A 25 10.99 7.99 -0.14
CA LYS A 25 9.75 7.20 -0.10
C LYS A 25 8.48 8.06 -0.19
N GLY A 26 8.61 9.37 -0.42
CA GLY A 26 7.48 10.28 -0.60
C GLY A 26 6.67 10.55 0.67
N CYS A 27 7.24 10.25 1.85
CA CYS A 27 6.49 10.36 3.11
C CYS A 27 6.18 11.81 3.48
N ALA A 28 7.04 12.76 3.15
CA ALA A 28 6.78 14.18 3.42
C ALA A 28 5.52 14.67 2.67
N GLU A 29 5.39 14.34 1.39
CA GLU A 29 4.21 14.66 0.60
C GLU A 29 2.98 13.89 1.08
N LEU A 30 3.12 12.60 1.43
CA LEU A 30 2.03 11.83 2.00
C LEU A 30 1.48 12.49 3.28
N PHE A 31 2.35 13.01 4.13
CA PHE A 31 1.94 13.68 5.38
C PHE A 31 1.17 14.97 5.11
N ASP A 32 1.65 15.81 4.17
CA ASP A 32 0.92 17.00 3.74
C ASP A 32 -0.46 16.63 3.17
N PHE A 33 -0.49 15.70 2.22
CA PHE A 33 -1.74 15.27 1.57
C PHE A 33 -2.73 14.66 2.56
N TRP A 34 -2.24 13.81 3.47
CA TRP A 34 -3.12 13.16 4.44
C TRP A 34 -3.68 14.15 5.48
N THR A 35 -2.85 15.08 5.97
CA THR A 35 -3.29 16.10 6.92
C THR A 35 -4.40 16.96 6.31
N ARG A 36 -4.17 17.48 5.11
CA ARG A 36 -5.18 18.27 4.37
C ARG A 36 -6.45 17.47 4.05
N TYR A 37 -6.32 16.21 3.64
CA TYR A 37 -7.46 15.31 3.45
C TYR A 37 -8.25 15.11 4.75
N ALA A 38 -7.56 14.93 5.86
CA ALA A 38 -8.18 14.74 7.17
C ALA A 38 -9.00 15.96 7.63
N GLU A 39 -8.55 17.17 7.32
CA GLU A 39 -9.25 18.43 7.64
C GLU A 39 -10.59 18.55 6.90
N ILE A 40 -10.64 18.13 5.64
CA ILE A 40 -11.84 18.24 4.79
C ILE A 40 -12.77 17.02 4.86
N THR A 41 -12.40 15.98 5.60
CA THR A 41 -13.15 14.71 5.66
C THR A 41 -13.33 14.26 7.11
N PRO A 42 -14.16 14.93 7.91
CA PRO A 42 -14.41 14.50 9.29
C PRO A 42 -14.92 13.05 9.34
N GLY A 43 -14.38 12.23 10.24
CA GLY A 43 -14.77 10.82 10.38
C GLY A 43 -14.27 9.87 9.30
N GLY A 44 -13.41 10.34 8.38
CA GLY A 44 -12.76 9.48 7.38
C GLY A 44 -11.67 8.57 7.96
N LEU A 45 -10.91 7.94 7.05
CA LEU A 45 -9.87 6.96 7.38
C LEU A 45 -8.75 7.52 8.29
N THR A 46 -8.15 6.64 9.07
CA THR A 46 -6.89 6.87 9.80
C THR A 46 -5.71 6.28 9.00
N LEU A 47 -4.66 7.06 8.81
CA LEU A 47 -3.40 6.59 8.22
C LEU A 47 -2.58 5.86 9.28
N VAL A 48 -2.27 4.61 9.02
CA VAL A 48 -1.34 3.81 9.82
C VAL A 48 0.01 3.75 9.13
N LEU A 49 1.07 4.10 9.84
CA LEU A 49 2.45 4.06 9.37
C LEU A 49 3.19 2.93 10.07
N VAL A 50 3.80 2.05 9.29
CA VAL A 50 4.64 0.95 9.78
C VAL A 50 6.04 1.09 9.22
N GLY A 51 7.03 1.18 10.10
CA GLY A 51 8.44 1.26 9.73
C GLY A 51 9.23 2.27 10.56
N THR A 52 10.53 2.30 10.31
CA THR A 52 11.46 3.19 11.03
C THR A 52 11.37 4.62 10.46
N PRO A 53 11.17 5.65 11.31
CA PRO A 53 11.12 7.02 10.87
C PRO A 53 12.53 7.61 10.72
N VAL A 54 12.79 8.22 9.57
CA VAL A 54 13.92 9.11 9.31
C VAL A 54 13.45 10.56 9.29
N LEU A 55 12.18 10.78 8.89
CA LEU A 55 11.47 12.04 8.99
C LEU A 55 10.66 12.11 10.28
N PRO A 56 10.46 13.30 10.86
CA PRO A 56 9.46 13.50 11.91
C PRO A 56 8.06 13.11 11.42
N VAL A 57 7.39 12.26 12.16
CA VAL A 57 5.99 11.92 11.90
C VAL A 57 5.09 13.01 12.49
N PRO A 58 4.14 13.57 11.72
CA PRO A 58 3.24 14.60 12.24
C PRO A 58 2.38 14.09 13.41
N THR A 59 2.23 14.93 14.43
CA THR A 59 1.27 14.69 15.50
C THR A 59 -0.13 15.06 15.02
N HIS A 60 -0.91 14.06 14.63
CA HIS A 60 -2.27 14.25 14.13
C HIS A 60 -3.18 13.11 14.60
N PRO A 61 -4.45 13.38 15.00
CA PRO A 61 -5.36 12.35 15.51
C PRO A 61 -5.55 11.17 14.54
N ARG A 62 -5.55 11.45 13.24
CA ARG A 62 -5.74 10.46 12.16
C ARG A 62 -4.44 10.03 11.47
N ILE A 63 -3.30 10.14 12.15
CA ILE A 63 -2.02 9.53 11.76
C ILE A 63 -1.50 8.74 12.95
N LYS A 64 -1.31 7.43 12.79
CA LYS A 64 -0.83 6.52 13.82
C LYS A 64 0.45 5.84 13.35
N HIS A 65 1.52 6.02 14.11
CA HIS A 65 2.81 5.39 13.83
C HIS A 65 3.04 4.23 14.79
N LEU A 66 3.25 3.03 14.24
CA LEU A 66 3.45 1.80 15.01
C LEU A 66 4.93 1.46 15.21
N GLY A 67 5.84 2.21 14.57
CA GLY A 67 7.26 1.87 14.59
C GLY A 67 7.59 0.65 13.70
N PHE A 68 8.74 0.05 13.97
CA PHE A 68 9.12 -1.22 13.36
C PHE A 68 8.38 -2.35 14.08
N VAL A 69 7.75 -3.21 13.31
CA VAL A 69 6.95 -4.34 13.82
C VAL A 69 7.44 -5.66 13.23
N SER A 70 7.06 -6.79 13.82
CA SER A 70 7.32 -8.12 13.25
C SER A 70 6.54 -8.34 11.96
N ASP A 71 6.94 -9.35 11.17
CA ASP A 71 6.22 -9.70 9.93
C ASP A 71 4.76 -10.07 10.20
N ASP A 72 4.48 -10.85 11.25
CA ASP A 72 3.11 -11.20 11.62
C ASP A 72 2.26 -9.95 11.91
N GLU A 73 2.84 -9.00 12.64
CA GLU A 73 2.18 -7.73 12.96
C GLU A 73 1.97 -6.87 11.72
N LYS A 74 2.96 -6.83 10.82
CA LYS A 74 2.86 -6.16 9.54
C LYS A 74 1.71 -6.71 8.70
N TYR A 75 1.62 -8.03 8.58
CA TYR A 75 0.54 -8.67 7.82
C TYR A 75 -0.83 -8.50 8.49
N ASP A 76 -0.91 -8.53 9.81
CA ASP A 76 -2.14 -8.23 10.53
C ASP A 76 -2.63 -6.79 10.29
N ALA A 77 -1.70 -5.82 10.28
CA ALA A 77 -2.00 -4.41 9.99
C ALA A 77 -2.45 -4.22 8.53
N LEU A 78 -1.72 -4.83 7.58
CA LEU A 78 -2.04 -4.76 6.16
C LEU A 78 -3.40 -5.42 5.86
N ALA A 79 -3.69 -6.58 6.46
CA ALA A 79 -4.98 -7.25 6.32
C ALA A 79 -6.15 -6.46 6.94
N ALA A 80 -5.88 -5.65 7.96
CA ALA A 80 -6.88 -4.80 8.60
C ALA A 80 -7.19 -3.52 7.80
N ALA A 81 -6.24 -3.04 7.00
CA ALA A 81 -6.39 -1.82 6.22
C ALA A 81 -7.34 -2.00 5.02
N GLU A 82 -7.94 -0.89 4.59
CA GLU A 82 -8.78 -0.86 3.38
C GLU A 82 -7.89 -0.94 2.13
N PHE A 83 -6.76 -0.22 2.11
CA PHE A 83 -5.80 -0.21 1.03
C PHE A 83 -4.39 0.18 1.51
N LEU A 84 -3.39 -0.18 0.70
CA LEU A 84 -2.00 0.25 0.88
C LEU A 84 -1.75 1.55 0.11
N ILE A 85 -1.01 2.50 0.69
CA ILE A 85 -0.49 3.68 -0.01
C ILE A 85 1.00 3.50 -0.29
N MET A 86 1.39 3.72 -1.54
CA MET A 86 2.77 3.69 -2.01
C MET A 86 3.17 5.06 -2.57
N PRO A 87 3.65 5.98 -1.72
CA PRO A 87 3.95 7.36 -2.13
C PRO A 87 5.34 7.52 -2.75
N SER A 88 6.13 6.46 -2.86
CA SER A 88 7.52 6.48 -3.32
C SER A 88 7.67 7.12 -4.69
N TYR A 89 8.71 7.95 -4.85
CA TYR A 89 9.10 8.50 -6.15
C TYR A 89 9.88 7.50 -7.00
N PHE A 90 10.59 6.58 -6.37
CA PHE A 90 11.44 5.60 -7.04
C PHE A 90 11.25 4.22 -6.42
N GLU A 91 10.98 3.23 -7.26
CA GLU A 91 10.92 1.82 -6.92
C GLU A 91 11.50 0.97 -8.07
N SER A 92 12.13 -0.14 -7.73
CA SER A 92 12.51 -1.17 -8.71
C SER A 92 11.42 -2.23 -8.83
N LEU A 93 10.94 -2.68 -7.69
CA LEU A 93 9.79 -3.58 -7.50
C LEU A 93 9.30 -3.37 -6.07
N SER A 94 8.08 -2.96 -5.88
CA SER A 94 7.55 -2.83 -4.53
C SER A 94 7.11 -4.19 -3.98
N MET A 95 7.91 -4.77 -3.08
CA MET A 95 7.54 -6.00 -2.38
C MET A 95 6.27 -5.83 -1.56
N VAL A 96 6.12 -4.66 -0.92
CA VAL A 96 4.93 -4.37 -0.10
C VAL A 96 3.66 -4.29 -0.94
N ALA A 97 3.73 -3.80 -2.18
CA ALA A 97 2.60 -3.85 -3.11
C ALA A 97 2.22 -5.30 -3.46
N LEU A 98 3.20 -6.18 -3.66
CA LEU A 98 2.95 -7.61 -3.87
C LEU A 98 2.32 -8.27 -2.64
N GLU A 99 2.77 -7.93 -1.44
CA GLU A 99 2.19 -8.39 -0.18
C GLU A 99 0.73 -7.93 -0.02
N ALA A 100 0.44 -6.66 -0.37
CA ALA A 100 -0.93 -6.14 -0.36
C ALA A 100 -1.83 -6.92 -1.34
N TRP A 101 -1.36 -7.16 -2.56
CA TRP A 101 -2.10 -7.94 -3.56
C TRP A 101 -2.27 -9.41 -3.16
N ALA A 102 -1.29 -10.02 -2.50
CA ALA A 102 -1.45 -11.37 -1.94
C ALA A 102 -2.61 -11.45 -0.95
N LEU A 103 -2.85 -10.37 -0.20
CA LEU A 103 -3.96 -10.21 0.74
C LEU A 103 -5.23 -9.60 0.11
N ALA A 104 -5.29 -9.52 -1.22
CA ALA A 104 -6.39 -8.89 -1.97
C ALA A 104 -6.69 -7.44 -1.53
N LYS A 105 -5.65 -6.67 -1.17
CA LYS A 105 -5.76 -5.25 -0.85
C LYS A 105 -5.38 -4.41 -2.06
N PRO A 106 -6.20 -3.41 -2.44
CA PRO A 106 -5.84 -2.50 -3.51
C PRO A 106 -4.69 -1.57 -3.08
N VAL A 107 -3.99 -1.01 -4.06
CA VAL A 107 -2.87 -0.10 -3.84
C VAL A 107 -3.19 1.28 -4.41
N LEU A 108 -2.94 2.32 -3.62
CA LEU A 108 -2.92 3.70 -4.08
C LEU A 108 -1.45 4.13 -4.29
N ALA A 109 -1.06 4.35 -5.53
CA ALA A 109 0.32 4.54 -5.92
C ALA A 109 0.63 5.98 -6.34
N ASN A 110 1.86 6.44 -6.10
CA ASN A 110 2.37 7.67 -6.71
C ASN A 110 2.56 7.44 -8.22
N GLY A 111 1.78 8.17 -9.04
CA GLY A 111 1.81 8.07 -10.51
C GLY A 111 3.08 8.60 -11.15
N ARG A 112 3.84 9.43 -10.42
CA ARG A 112 5.16 9.94 -10.87
C ARG A 112 6.28 8.89 -10.74
N CYS A 113 6.01 7.76 -10.10
CA CYS A 113 6.89 6.59 -10.11
C CYS A 113 6.46 5.65 -11.25
N ASP A 114 7.21 5.59 -12.34
CA ASP A 114 6.89 4.78 -13.53
C ASP A 114 6.66 3.31 -13.20
N VAL A 115 7.43 2.77 -12.26
CA VAL A 115 7.30 1.37 -11.82
C VAL A 115 5.96 1.13 -11.15
N LEU A 116 5.57 1.98 -10.19
CA LEU A 116 4.32 1.85 -9.45
C LEU A 116 3.11 2.08 -10.36
N ARG A 117 3.16 3.14 -11.19
CA ARG A 117 2.13 3.43 -12.18
C ARG A 117 1.98 2.26 -13.17
N GLY A 118 3.11 1.77 -13.70
CA GLY A 118 3.11 0.64 -14.63
C GLY A 118 2.56 -0.64 -13.98
N GLN A 119 2.83 -0.89 -12.72
CA GLN A 119 2.25 -2.01 -11.98
C GLN A 119 0.74 -1.83 -11.76
N ALA A 120 0.28 -0.64 -11.36
CA ALA A 120 -1.14 -0.35 -11.19
C ALA A 120 -1.93 -0.59 -12.50
N VAL A 121 -1.40 -0.10 -13.62
CA VAL A 121 -2.02 -0.29 -14.96
C VAL A 121 -2.05 -1.76 -15.37
N ARG A 122 -0.92 -2.47 -15.29
CA ARG A 122 -0.84 -3.89 -15.72
C ARG A 122 -1.67 -4.83 -14.85
N SER A 123 -1.72 -4.58 -13.55
CA SER A 123 -2.46 -5.42 -12.62
C SER A 123 -3.95 -5.08 -12.56
N ASN A 124 -4.32 -3.85 -12.94
CA ASN A 124 -5.64 -3.25 -12.66
C ASN A 124 -6.04 -3.47 -11.18
N ALA A 125 -5.09 -3.26 -10.27
CA ALA A 125 -5.20 -3.63 -8.86
C ALA A 125 -5.00 -2.46 -7.91
N GLY A 126 -5.26 -1.26 -8.38
CA GLY A 126 -5.14 -0.04 -7.60
C GLY A 126 -5.38 1.19 -8.45
N LEU A 127 -5.26 2.32 -7.80
CA LEU A 127 -5.34 3.65 -8.40
C LEU A 127 -3.96 4.32 -8.28
N TYR A 128 -3.74 5.36 -9.05
CA TYR A 128 -2.56 6.21 -8.91
C TYR A 128 -2.95 7.69 -8.93
N TYR A 129 -2.08 8.52 -8.41
CA TYR A 129 -2.26 9.97 -8.33
C TYR A 129 -0.96 10.70 -8.71
N ASP A 130 -1.08 11.84 -9.36
CA ASP A 130 0.05 12.71 -9.70
C ASP A 130 0.05 14.01 -8.86
N ASN A 131 -1.06 14.31 -8.18
CA ASN A 131 -1.25 15.53 -7.40
C ASN A 131 -2.25 15.32 -6.25
N TYR A 132 -2.38 16.35 -5.39
CA TYR A 132 -3.28 16.31 -4.23
C TYR A 132 -4.75 16.08 -4.59
N GLY A 133 -5.26 16.70 -5.65
CA GLY A 133 -6.66 16.54 -6.05
C GLY A 133 -6.97 15.09 -6.43
N GLU A 134 -6.12 14.49 -7.24
CA GLU A 134 -6.23 13.07 -7.61
C GLU A 134 -6.06 12.14 -6.42
N PHE A 135 -5.13 12.46 -5.49
CA PHE A 135 -4.96 11.71 -4.25
C PHE A 135 -6.26 11.67 -3.44
N VAL A 136 -6.90 12.83 -3.23
CA VAL A 136 -8.16 12.92 -2.48
C VAL A 136 -9.27 12.11 -3.14
N GLU A 137 -9.43 12.24 -4.45
CA GLU A 137 -10.47 11.51 -5.18
C GLU A 137 -10.20 9.99 -5.18
N ALA A 138 -8.96 9.56 -5.34
CA ALA A 138 -8.61 8.15 -5.25
C ALA A 138 -8.88 7.57 -3.85
N VAL A 139 -8.55 8.31 -2.79
CA VAL A 139 -8.90 7.92 -1.41
C VAL A 139 -10.41 7.81 -1.24
N ARG A 140 -11.18 8.80 -1.75
CA ARG A 140 -12.65 8.79 -1.68
C ARG A 140 -13.26 7.59 -2.40
N VAL A 141 -12.73 7.23 -3.56
CA VAL A 141 -13.19 6.04 -4.31
C VAL A 141 -12.90 4.77 -3.53
N LEU A 142 -11.68 4.60 -3.00
CA LEU A 142 -11.29 3.40 -2.27
C LEU A 142 -12.02 3.27 -0.93
N ASP A 143 -12.38 4.39 -0.29
CA ASP A 143 -13.12 4.43 0.96
C ASP A 143 -14.63 4.30 0.75
N GLY A 144 -15.18 5.04 -0.22
CA GLY A 144 -16.62 5.20 -0.43
C GLY A 144 -17.26 4.17 -1.37
N ALA A 145 -16.46 3.42 -2.15
CA ALA A 145 -16.95 2.41 -3.08
C ALA A 145 -16.36 1.02 -2.79
N PRO A 146 -16.84 0.31 -1.76
CA PRO A 146 -16.27 -0.99 -1.34
C PRO A 146 -16.23 -2.03 -2.46
N HIS A 147 -17.18 -2.01 -3.39
CA HIS A 147 -17.22 -2.93 -4.53
C HIS A 147 -16.05 -2.66 -5.50
N VAL A 148 -15.66 -1.39 -5.70
CA VAL A 148 -14.50 -1.01 -6.51
C VAL A 148 -13.22 -1.47 -5.82
N ALA A 149 -13.05 -1.15 -4.54
CA ALA A 149 -11.90 -1.57 -3.75
C ALA A 149 -11.75 -3.11 -3.74
N ALA A 150 -12.84 -3.85 -3.56
CA ALA A 150 -12.84 -5.30 -3.61
C ALA A 150 -12.44 -5.83 -5.00
N THR A 151 -12.96 -5.26 -6.08
CA THR A 151 -12.60 -5.63 -7.46
C THR A 151 -11.11 -5.43 -7.72
N LEU A 152 -10.58 -4.26 -7.35
CA LEU A 152 -9.16 -3.95 -7.49
C LEU A 152 -8.29 -4.92 -6.65
N GLY A 153 -8.70 -5.20 -5.42
CA GLY A 153 -8.02 -6.18 -4.55
C GLY A 153 -8.01 -7.59 -5.16
N HIS A 154 -9.13 -8.06 -5.71
CA HIS A 154 -9.19 -9.36 -6.40
C HIS A 154 -8.32 -9.41 -7.65
N ASN A 155 -8.28 -8.34 -8.43
CA ASN A 155 -7.37 -8.22 -9.57
C ASN A 155 -5.91 -8.33 -9.12
N GLY A 156 -5.54 -7.66 -8.03
CA GLY A 156 -4.21 -7.74 -7.43
C GLY A 156 -3.84 -9.16 -7.00
N SER A 157 -4.75 -9.83 -6.30
CA SER A 157 -4.52 -11.21 -5.86
C SER A 157 -4.35 -12.17 -7.05
N ARG A 158 -5.13 -12.01 -8.12
CA ARG A 158 -4.96 -12.77 -9.35
C ARG A 158 -3.62 -12.47 -10.01
N PHE A 159 -3.26 -11.19 -10.15
CA PHE A 159 -1.99 -10.75 -10.74
C PHE A 159 -0.78 -11.29 -9.96
N PHE A 160 -0.81 -11.19 -8.62
CA PHE A 160 0.22 -11.75 -7.75
C PHE A 160 0.37 -13.26 -7.98
N ARG A 161 -0.73 -14.02 -7.93
CA ARG A 161 -0.70 -15.48 -8.11
C ARG A 161 -0.17 -15.91 -9.48
N THR A 162 -0.51 -15.15 -10.52
CA THR A 162 -0.11 -15.48 -11.90
C THR A 162 1.35 -15.12 -12.20
N HIS A 163 1.91 -14.09 -11.54
CA HIS A 163 3.20 -13.55 -11.96
C HIS A 163 4.29 -13.62 -10.89
N TYR A 164 3.93 -13.63 -9.60
CA TYR A 164 4.86 -13.44 -8.47
C TYR A 164 4.76 -14.48 -7.37
N ALA A 165 3.78 -15.39 -7.41
CA ALA A 165 3.73 -16.50 -6.47
C ALA A 165 5.01 -17.34 -6.61
N TRP A 166 5.53 -17.82 -5.49
CA TRP A 166 6.83 -18.50 -5.45
C TRP A 166 7.00 -19.61 -6.49
N PRO A 167 6.02 -20.54 -6.68
CA PRO A 167 6.15 -21.56 -7.71
C PRO A 167 6.31 -21.00 -9.14
N VAL A 168 5.68 -19.84 -9.42
CA VAL A 168 5.80 -19.17 -10.72
C VAL A 168 7.19 -18.56 -10.90
N VAL A 169 7.73 -17.96 -9.85
CA VAL A 169 9.09 -17.37 -9.88
C VAL A 169 10.14 -18.48 -10.02
N GLU A 170 10.03 -19.55 -9.25
CA GLU A 170 10.91 -20.72 -9.35
C GLU A 170 10.92 -21.30 -10.78
N GLN A 171 9.72 -21.50 -11.37
CA GLN A 171 9.62 -22.02 -12.72
C GLN A 171 10.32 -21.13 -13.76
N LYS A 172 10.19 -19.80 -13.64
CA LYS A 172 10.89 -18.85 -14.50
C LYS A 172 12.42 -18.98 -14.41
N TYR A 173 12.96 -19.19 -13.19
CA TYR A 173 14.38 -19.41 -12.99
C TYR A 173 14.83 -20.75 -13.59
N LEU A 174 14.09 -21.82 -13.38
CA LEU A 174 14.38 -23.13 -13.97
C LEU A 174 14.37 -23.08 -15.50
N ASP A 175 13.41 -22.41 -16.09
CA ASP A 175 13.33 -22.24 -17.55
C ASP A 175 14.49 -21.38 -18.09
N MET A 176 14.91 -20.37 -17.36
CA MET A 176 16.10 -19.58 -17.69
C MET A 176 17.37 -20.42 -17.67
N PHE A 177 17.60 -21.23 -16.62
CA PHE A 177 18.76 -22.11 -16.53
C PHE A 177 18.78 -23.14 -17.65
N ARG A 178 17.65 -23.79 -17.96
CA ARG A 178 17.57 -24.73 -19.10
C ARG A 178 17.94 -24.08 -20.43
N ARG A 179 17.55 -22.81 -20.67
CA ARG A 179 17.92 -22.08 -21.90
C ARG A 179 19.43 -21.73 -21.95
N LEU A 180 20.06 -21.58 -20.81
CA LEU A 180 21.49 -21.30 -20.71
C LEU A 180 22.35 -22.57 -20.74
N GLY A 181 21.76 -23.76 -20.82
CA GLY A 181 22.48 -25.03 -20.89
C GLY A 181 23.02 -25.52 -19.54
N ALA A 182 22.41 -25.05 -18.46
CA ALA A 182 22.73 -25.48 -17.11
C ALA A 182 21.73 -26.57 -16.63
#